data_8631bc49ebf6324c2236864e842f8c65
#
_entry.id   8631bc49ebf6324c2236864e842f8c65
#
_cell.length_a   1.000
_cell.length_b   1.000
_cell.length_c   1.000
_cell.angle_alpha   90.00
_cell.angle_beta   90.00
_cell.angle_gamma   90.00
#
_symmetry.space_group_name_H-M   'P 1'
#
loop_
_entity.id
_entity.type
_entity.pdbx_description
1 polymer ?
#
loop_
_entity_poly.entity_id
_entity_poly.type
_entity_poly.pdbx_seq_one_letter_code
_entity_poly.pdbx_strand_id
1 'polypeptide(L)'
;MKLGTRRVRIGILPKLCLTMAAVMLVPLATIWFLDYRASVDHLSRDIEERLSGQADAAVSFVNVWMDANLRMLRQNARLKDVVSMEPARQAPVLQSIAREYRYVFLAHAVRPDGMNSARSDAEAPKDYADREYVQRVLAGAPMGRQFVISKTTGKPSFVISVPIARDGVPVGVLAIAMDIEDLTRKVTAVRFGQTGYAFLVDDSGNVVAHTSARQNLRTHPAVVAASTVEPGTSSRTVFTEHGHTVIAYARRTDEGWTLVAQQNYDEAYAPLRDANRNALILLAASVIFVGIVASALGSRLTHPIRNLTDIADHISRGELGAEITEVHRSDEIGGLAKAIDRLKASVAVAMKRLGDARASSGTAGTALTHGR
;
A
#
# COMPACT_ATOMS: atom_id res chain seq x y z
N MET A 1 38.55 24.45 -38.42
CA MET A 1 38.61 23.00 -38.15
C MET A 1 37.18 22.47 -38.25
N LYS A 2 36.78 21.93 -39.44
CA LYS A 2 35.43 21.40 -39.69
C LYS A 2 35.35 19.99 -39.13
N LEU A 3 34.60 19.82 -38.04
CA LEU A 3 34.22 18.51 -37.52
C LEU A 3 33.28 17.83 -38.55
N GLY A 4 33.83 16.90 -39.32
CA GLY A 4 33.05 16.04 -40.19
C GLY A 4 32.17 15.12 -39.40
N THR A 5 30.86 15.36 -39.42
CA THR A 5 29.87 14.46 -38.88
C THR A 5 29.88 13.16 -39.71
N ARG A 6 30.58 12.17 -39.16
CA ARG A 6 30.56 10.80 -39.70
C ARG A 6 29.12 10.25 -39.54
N ARG A 7 28.30 10.36 -40.56
CA ARG A 7 26.96 9.70 -40.62
C ARG A 7 27.21 8.19 -40.53
N VAL A 8 27.01 7.65 -39.35
CA VAL A 8 26.96 6.22 -39.15
C VAL A 8 25.82 5.68 -40.00
N ARG A 9 26.12 4.99 -41.11
CA ARG A 9 25.10 4.30 -41.93
C ARG A 9 24.62 3.10 -41.13
N ILE A 10 23.52 3.29 -40.39
CA ILE A 10 22.84 2.20 -39.69
C ILE A 10 22.27 1.25 -40.76
N GLY A 11 22.68 -0.01 -40.76
CA GLY A 11 22.19 -1.04 -41.68
C GLY A 11 20.67 -1.30 -41.52
N ILE A 12 20.11 -2.07 -42.43
CA ILE A 12 18.68 -2.42 -42.44
C ILE A 12 18.30 -3.22 -41.19
N LEU A 13 19.14 -4.14 -40.76
CA LEU A 13 18.87 -5.00 -39.58
C LEU A 13 18.69 -4.19 -38.27
N PRO A 14 19.62 -3.30 -37.87
CA PRO A 14 19.40 -2.49 -36.66
C PRO A 14 18.16 -1.59 -36.74
N LYS A 15 17.83 -1.06 -37.92
CA LYS A 15 16.60 -0.27 -38.11
C LYS A 15 15.35 -1.14 -37.91
N LEU A 16 15.30 -2.32 -38.46
CA LEU A 16 14.20 -3.28 -38.30
C LEU A 16 14.04 -3.70 -36.83
N CYS A 17 15.15 -4.05 -36.17
CA CYS A 17 15.14 -4.40 -34.75
C CYS A 17 14.60 -3.24 -33.90
N LEU A 18 15.04 -2.00 -34.16
CA LEU A 18 14.63 -0.84 -33.38
C LEU A 18 13.16 -0.48 -33.61
N THR A 19 12.66 -0.57 -34.86
CA THR A 19 11.22 -0.35 -35.13
C THR A 19 10.35 -1.43 -34.51
N MET A 20 10.72 -2.70 -34.60
CA MET A 20 9.99 -3.79 -33.96
C MET A 20 9.99 -3.65 -32.44
N ALA A 21 11.14 -3.32 -31.84
CA ALA A 21 11.24 -3.05 -30.40
C ALA A 21 10.35 -1.88 -30.01
N ALA A 22 10.39 -0.77 -30.74
CA ALA A 22 9.57 0.40 -30.43
C ALA A 22 8.07 0.10 -30.53
N VAL A 23 7.63 -0.56 -31.59
CA VAL A 23 6.20 -0.89 -31.80
C VAL A 23 5.68 -1.84 -30.73
N MET A 24 6.51 -2.72 -30.19
CA MET A 24 6.08 -3.71 -29.20
C MET A 24 6.26 -3.21 -27.76
N LEU A 25 7.40 -2.60 -27.45
CA LEU A 25 7.74 -2.22 -26.09
C LEU A 25 7.08 -0.89 -25.66
N VAL A 26 6.86 0.07 -26.55
CA VAL A 26 6.25 1.36 -26.17
C VAL A 26 4.80 1.18 -25.70
N PRO A 27 3.91 0.49 -26.44
CA PRO A 27 2.55 0.22 -25.93
C PRO A 27 2.55 -0.61 -24.64
N LEU A 28 3.41 -1.64 -24.55
CA LEU A 28 3.49 -2.51 -23.39
C LEU A 28 3.95 -1.73 -22.14
N ALA A 29 4.97 -0.88 -22.27
CA ALA A 29 5.45 -0.02 -21.18
C ALA A 29 4.40 1.02 -20.78
N THR A 30 3.65 1.56 -21.76
CA THR A 30 2.57 2.52 -21.49
C THR A 30 1.44 1.86 -20.71
N ILE A 31 0.98 0.68 -21.13
CA ILE A 31 -0.06 -0.09 -20.43
C ILE A 31 0.41 -0.43 -19.00
N TRP A 32 1.63 -0.96 -18.86
CA TRP A 32 2.21 -1.25 -17.55
C TRP A 32 2.24 -0.02 -16.64
N PHE A 33 2.66 1.14 -17.16
CA PHE A 33 2.73 2.39 -16.37
C PHE A 33 1.35 2.87 -15.91
N LEU A 34 0.34 2.80 -16.82
CA LEU A 34 -1.04 3.18 -16.49
C LEU A 34 -1.65 2.22 -15.47
N ASP A 35 -1.46 0.91 -15.66
CA ASP A 35 -1.96 -0.12 -14.75
C ASP A 35 -1.28 -0.04 -13.38
N TYR A 36 0.03 0.20 -13.34
CA TYR A 36 0.75 0.42 -12.09
C TYR A 36 0.20 1.60 -11.31
N ARG A 37 -0.03 2.75 -11.98
CA ARG A 37 -0.62 3.93 -11.31
C ARG A 37 -2.02 3.65 -10.78
N ALA A 38 -2.87 3.07 -11.61
CA ALA A 38 -4.22 2.69 -11.21
C ALA A 38 -4.21 1.71 -10.02
N SER A 39 -3.33 0.73 -10.04
CA SER A 39 -3.19 -0.27 -8.97
C SER A 39 -2.71 0.36 -7.66
N VAL A 40 -1.77 1.33 -7.70
CA VAL A 40 -1.33 2.08 -6.51
C VAL A 40 -2.51 2.84 -5.90
N ASP A 41 -3.29 3.55 -6.73
CA ASP A 41 -4.41 4.36 -6.26
C ASP A 41 -5.56 3.48 -5.71
N HIS A 42 -5.85 2.35 -6.34
CA HIS A 42 -6.84 1.39 -5.86
C HIS A 42 -6.41 0.76 -4.54
N LEU A 43 -5.20 0.21 -4.47
CA LEU A 43 -4.71 -0.44 -3.26
C LEU A 43 -4.60 0.54 -2.09
N SER A 44 -4.19 1.79 -2.35
CA SER A 44 -4.13 2.81 -1.30
C SER A 44 -5.52 3.10 -0.73
N ARG A 45 -6.56 3.18 -1.57
CA ARG A 45 -7.95 3.34 -1.12
C ARG A 45 -8.46 2.12 -0.37
N ASP A 46 -8.20 0.91 -0.87
CA ASP A 46 -8.60 -0.32 -0.19
C ASP A 46 -7.96 -0.44 1.21
N ILE A 47 -6.69 -0.07 1.35
CA ILE A 47 -6.00 -0.04 2.65
C ILE A 47 -6.67 1.00 3.56
N GLU A 48 -6.93 2.20 3.03
CA GLU A 48 -7.61 3.26 3.76
C GLU A 48 -9.00 2.83 4.23
N GLU A 49 -9.85 2.35 3.34
CA GLU A 49 -11.20 1.88 3.66
C GLU A 49 -11.18 0.74 4.69
N ARG A 50 -10.25 -0.20 4.56
CA ARG A 50 -10.12 -1.32 5.48
C ARG A 50 -9.67 -0.89 6.87
N LEU A 51 -8.59 -0.07 6.95
CA LEU A 51 -8.05 0.36 8.24
C LEU A 51 -8.98 1.38 8.91
N SER A 52 -9.49 2.37 8.16
CA SER A 52 -10.43 3.35 8.71
C SER A 52 -11.77 2.72 9.08
N GLY A 53 -12.33 1.86 8.23
CA GLY A 53 -13.61 1.21 8.51
C GLY A 53 -13.58 0.35 9.78
N GLN A 54 -12.48 -0.36 10.04
CA GLN A 54 -12.34 -1.12 11.28
C GLN A 54 -12.04 -0.22 12.48
N ALA A 55 -11.30 0.86 12.29
CA ALA A 55 -11.13 1.88 13.32
C ALA A 55 -12.49 2.49 13.68
N ASP A 56 -13.32 2.81 12.69
CA ASP A 56 -14.66 3.36 12.89
C ASP A 56 -15.58 2.39 13.63
N ALA A 57 -15.56 1.12 13.28
CA ALA A 57 -16.32 0.09 13.98
C ALA A 57 -15.89 -0.04 15.45
N ALA A 58 -14.57 -0.01 15.71
CA ALA A 58 -14.05 -0.06 17.06
C ALA A 58 -14.35 1.21 17.86
N VAL A 59 -14.26 2.40 17.25
CA VAL A 59 -14.67 3.68 17.87
C VAL A 59 -16.16 3.66 18.21
N SER A 60 -17.00 3.22 17.27
CA SER A 60 -18.43 3.08 17.49
C SER A 60 -18.74 2.15 18.67
N PHE A 61 -18.04 1.02 18.76
CA PHE A 61 -18.16 0.11 19.91
C PHE A 61 -17.80 0.81 21.24
N VAL A 62 -16.67 1.54 21.27
CA VAL A 62 -16.22 2.27 22.46
C VAL A 62 -17.24 3.34 22.86
N ASN A 63 -17.77 4.11 21.90
CA ASN A 63 -18.78 5.14 22.14
C ASN A 63 -20.08 4.56 22.69
N VAL A 64 -20.59 3.47 22.08
CA VAL A 64 -21.79 2.77 22.55
C VAL A 64 -21.57 2.21 23.96
N TRP A 65 -20.43 1.60 24.21
CA TRP A 65 -20.09 1.07 25.54
C TRP A 65 -20.03 2.18 26.59
N MET A 66 -19.38 3.29 26.28
CA MET A 66 -19.28 4.44 27.19
C MET A 66 -20.65 5.06 27.46
N ASP A 67 -21.44 5.31 26.42
CA ASP A 67 -22.78 5.88 26.53
C ASP A 67 -23.73 4.98 27.34
N ALA A 68 -23.68 3.66 27.14
CA ALA A 68 -24.47 2.72 27.94
C ALA A 68 -24.14 2.80 29.44
N ASN A 69 -22.85 2.86 29.79
CA ASN A 69 -22.41 3.02 31.18
C ASN A 69 -22.83 4.37 31.78
N LEU A 70 -22.69 5.45 31.01
CA LEU A 70 -23.12 6.78 31.46
C LEU A 70 -24.64 6.87 31.65
N ARG A 71 -25.43 6.31 30.74
CA ARG A 71 -26.92 6.28 30.90
C ARG A 71 -27.32 5.50 32.13
N MET A 72 -26.73 4.33 32.34
CA MET A 72 -26.97 3.51 33.52
C MET A 72 -26.64 4.29 34.82
N LEU A 73 -25.47 4.90 34.88
CA LEU A 73 -25.08 5.73 36.03
C LEU A 73 -26.03 6.91 36.26
N ARG A 74 -26.35 7.68 35.20
CA ARG A 74 -27.26 8.86 35.31
C ARG A 74 -28.66 8.45 35.73
N GLN A 75 -29.17 7.31 35.27
CA GLN A 75 -30.45 6.77 35.67
C GLN A 75 -30.45 6.42 37.16
N ASN A 76 -29.45 5.67 37.61
CA ASN A 76 -29.34 5.25 39.00
C ASN A 76 -29.06 6.45 39.95
N ALA A 77 -28.28 7.43 39.51
CA ALA A 77 -28.01 8.63 40.32
C ALA A 77 -29.26 9.46 40.63
N ARG A 78 -30.36 9.30 39.87
CA ARG A 78 -31.64 9.99 40.06
C ARG A 78 -32.63 9.24 40.96
N LEU A 79 -32.32 7.98 41.31
CA LEU A 79 -33.20 7.20 42.19
C LEU A 79 -33.27 7.83 43.56
N LYS A 80 -34.48 7.91 44.15
CA LYS A 80 -34.73 8.51 45.47
C LYS A 80 -33.82 7.91 46.55
N ASP A 81 -33.59 6.61 46.48
CA ASP A 81 -32.74 5.88 47.43
C ASP A 81 -31.25 6.30 47.30
N VAL A 82 -30.76 6.58 46.08
CA VAL A 82 -29.40 7.05 45.85
C VAL A 82 -29.29 8.53 46.25
N VAL A 83 -30.25 9.38 45.89
CA VAL A 83 -30.29 10.80 46.23
C VAL A 83 -30.45 11.06 47.76
N SER A 84 -30.99 10.08 48.50
CA SER A 84 -31.10 10.18 49.94
C SER A 84 -29.77 10.38 50.66
N MET A 85 -28.68 9.85 50.06
CA MET A 85 -27.33 9.76 50.66
C MET A 85 -27.30 8.94 51.97
N GLU A 86 -28.35 8.14 52.20
CA GLU A 86 -28.43 7.21 53.34
C GLU A 86 -27.80 5.88 52.97
N PRO A 87 -26.75 5.38 53.65
CA PRO A 87 -26.02 4.15 53.29
C PRO A 87 -26.95 2.93 53.15
N ALA A 88 -27.89 2.77 54.08
CA ALA A 88 -28.81 1.60 54.10
C ALA A 88 -29.75 1.55 52.86
N ARG A 89 -30.08 2.74 52.30
CA ARG A 89 -30.93 2.84 51.09
C ARG A 89 -30.13 2.75 49.80
N GLN A 90 -28.91 3.29 49.82
CA GLN A 90 -28.01 3.24 48.66
C GLN A 90 -27.46 1.84 48.39
N ALA A 91 -27.06 1.10 49.45
CA ALA A 91 -26.37 -0.19 49.30
C ALA A 91 -27.11 -1.23 48.40
N PRO A 92 -28.43 -1.43 48.53
CA PRO A 92 -29.12 -2.37 47.64
C PRO A 92 -29.06 -1.99 46.16
N VAL A 93 -29.15 -0.69 45.84
CA VAL A 93 -29.06 -0.21 44.46
C VAL A 93 -27.64 -0.44 43.90
N LEU A 94 -26.62 -0.08 44.70
CA LEU A 94 -25.22 -0.30 44.27
C LEU A 94 -24.89 -1.77 44.10
N GLN A 95 -25.38 -2.64 44.96
CA GLN A 95 -25.25 -4.11 44.83
C GLN A 95 -25.95 -4.61 43.57
N SER A 96 -27.12 -4.05 43.23
CA SER A 96 -27.84 -4.42 42.02
C SER A 96 -27.02 -4.07 40.77
N ILE A 97 -26.39 -2.88 40.72
CA ILE A 97 -25.49 -2.48 39.63
C ILE A 97 -24.34 -3.47 39.48
N ALA A 98 -23.63 -3.78 40.57
CA ALA A 98 -22.48 -4.67 40.51
C ALA A 98 -22.86 -6.13 40.17
N ARG A 99 -24.09 -6.56 40.50
CA ARG A 99 -24.61 -7.90 40.16
C ARG A 99 -25.01 -8.02 38.69
N GLU A 100 -25.65 -7.01 38.17
CA GLU A 100 -26.13 -6.98 36.79
C GLU A 100 -25.00 -6.79 35.77
N TYR A 101 -24.07 -5.91 36.07
CA TYR A 101 -22.93 -5.58 35.21
C TYR A 101 -21.64 -6.25 35.70
N ARG A 102 -21.39 -7.48 35.30
CA ARG A 102 -20.28 -8.32 35.79
C ARG A 102 -18.88 -7.71 35.67
N TYR A 103 -18.68 -6.77 34.74
CA TYR A 103 -17.42 -6.02 34.60
C TYR A 103 -17.28 -4.89 35.61
N VAL A 104 -18.36 -4.52 36.30
CA VAL A 104 -18.34 -3.56 37.40
C VAL A 104 -18.06 -4.31 38.69
N PHE A 105 -16.84 -4.23 39.19
CA PHE A 105 -16.48 -4.89 40.44
C PHE A 105 -16.78 -4.04 41.69
N LEU A 106 -16.99 -2.70 41.51
CA LEU A 106 -17.38 -1.80 42.59
C LEU A 106 -18.29 -0.69 42.04
N ALA A 107 -19.48 -0.60 42.59
CA ALA A 107 -20.33 0.57 42.50
C ALA A 107 -20.35 1.27 43.88
N HIS A 108 -20.12 2.60 43.95
CA HIS A 108 -20.03 3.30 45.18
C HIS A 108 -20.56 4.73 45.08
N ALA A 109 -21.12 5.23 46.16
CA ALA A 109 -21.50 6.63 46.31
C ALA A 109 -20.50 7.35 47.23
N VAL A 110 -20.15 8.59 46.88
CA VAL A 110 -19.16 9.41 47.60
C VAL A 110 -19.83 10.71 48.00
N ARG A 111 -19.63 11.09 49.26
CA ARG A 111 -20.11 12.37 49.80
C ARG A 111 -19.22 13.55 49.36
N PRO A 112 -19.65 14.78 49.51
CA PRO A 112 -18.83 15.96 49.17
C PRO A 112 -17.50 16.03 49.93
N ASP A 113 -17.39 15.41 51.11
CA ASP A 113 -16.17 15.28 51.91
C ASP A 113 -15.16 14.24 51.37
N GLY A 114 -15.51 13.53 50.30
CA GLY A 114 -14.69 12.49 49.67
C GLY A 114 -14.86 11.10 50.27
N MET A 115 -15.56 10.94 51.39
CA MET A 115 -15.81 9.63 51.98
C MET A 115 -16.94 8.86 51.28
N ASN A 116 -16.85 7.55 51.17
CA ASN A 116 -17.98 6.74 50.73
C ASN A 116 -19.17 6.91 51.67
N SER A 117 -20.35 7.13 51.11
CA SER A 117 -21.61 6.92 51.84
C SER A 117 -22.00 5.45 51.80
N ALA A 118 -21.91 4.79 50.64
CA ALA A 118 -22.22 3.36 50.47
C ALA A 118 -21.34 2.74 49.40
N ARG A 119 -21.24 1.39 49.44
CA ARG A 119 -20.46 0.55 48.54
C ARG A 119 -21.21 -0.74 48.24
N SER A 120 -21.02 -1.27 46.99
CA SER A 120 -21.63 -2.55 46.57
C SER A 120 -20.98 -3.79 47.17
N ASP A 121 -19.71 -3.70 47.57
CA ASP A 121 -18.92 -4.80 48.14
C ASP A 121 -19.04 -4.95 49.65
N ALA A 122 -19.85 -4.08 50.31
CA ALA A 122 -20.06 -4.06 51.74
C ALA A 122 -18.77 -3.87 52.60
N GLU A 123 -17.64 -3.47 51.99
CA GLU A 123 -16.43 -3.12 52.75
C GLU A 123 -16.57 -1.81 53.46
N ALA A 124 -15.68 -1.54 54.44
CA ALA A 124 -15.64 -0.28 55.15
C ALA A 124 -15.49 0.92 54.22
N PRO A 125 -16.10 2.07 54.56
CA PRO A 125 -15.97 3.30 53.79
C PRO A 125 -14.48 3.67 53.61
N LYS A 126 -14.13 4.14 52.38
CA LYS A 126 -12.79 4.62 52.05
C LYS A 126 -12.86 6.06 51.58
N ASP A 127 -11.77 6.79 51.77
CA ASP A 127 -11.62 8.15 51.27
C ASP A 127 -11.22 8.15 49.79
N TYR A 128 -11.94 8.95 49.00
CA TYR A 128 -11.73 9.16 47.56
C TYR A 128 -11.58 10.65 47.21
N ALA A 129 -11.34 11.54 48.20
CA ALA A 129 -11.15 12.96 47.97
C ALA A 129 -9.94 13.24 47.02
N ASP A 130 -8.93 12.37 47.02
CA ASP A 130 -7.75 12.45 46.16
C ASP A 130 -8.03 12.07 44.69
N ARG A 131 -9.22 11.55 44.35
CA ARG A 131 -9.53 11.04 43.03
C ARG A 131 -10.09 12.10 42.09
N GLU A 132 -9.43 12.28 40.95
CA GLU A 132 -9.84 13.29 39.95
C GLU A 132 -11.28 13.12 39.48
N TYR A 133 -11.76 11.86 39.31
CA TYR A 133 -13.14 11.59 38.90
C TYR A 133 -14.18 12.06 39.93
N VAL A 134 -13.81 12.14 41.22
CA VAL A 134 -14.65 12.73 42.27
C VAL A 134 -14.57 14.25 42.25
N GLN A 135 -13.35 14.79 42.22
CA GLN A 135 -13.09 16.23 42.23
C GLN A 135 -13.76 16.94 41.05
N ARG A 136 -13.65 16.39 39.83
CA ARG A 136 -14.29 16.96 38.63
C ARG A 136 -15.80 17.08 38.77
N VAL A 137 -16.45 16.02 39.25
CA VAL A 137 -17.90 16.01 39.42
C VAL A 137 -18.36 16.97 40.52
N LEU A 138 -17.65 17.00 41.64
CA LEU A 138 -17.92 17.97 42.71
C LEU A 138 -17.69 19.44 42.29
N ALA A 139 -16.76 19.65 41.34
CA ALA A 139 -16.54 20.95 40.72
C ALA A 139 -17.60 21.34 39.64
N GLY A 140 -18.61 20.49 39.42
CA GLY A 140 -19.73 20.77 38.51
C GLY A 140 -19.60 20.11 37.11
N ALA A 141 -18.62 19.27 36.89
CA ALA A 141 -18.54 18.52 35.61
C ALA A 141 -19.72 17.51 35.52
N PRO A 142 -20.30 17.31 34.34
CA PRO A 142 -21.44 16.38 34.14
C PRO A 142 -21.04 14.90 34.30
N MET A 143 -19.73 14.63 34.29
CA MET A 143 -19.12 13.31 34.55
C MET A 143 -17.65 13.46 34.93
N GLY A 144 -17.13 12.45 35.63
CA GLY A 144 -15.71 12.24 35.86
C GLY A 144 -15.28 10.89 35.34
N ARG A 145 -14.03 10.78 34.94
CA ARG A 145 -13.41 9.50 34.51
C ARG A 145 -11.93 9.50 34.87
N GLN A 146 -11.41 8.31 35.19
CA GLN A 146 -9.99 8.20 35.51
C GLN A 146 -9.54 6.72 35.41
N PHE A 147 -8.32 6.50 34.89
CA PHE A 147 -7.60 5.25 35.11
C PHE A 147 -6.87 5.32 36.45
N VAL A 148 -7.11 4.35 37.30
CA VAL A 148 -6.57 4.34 38.66
C VAL A 148 -6.10 2.95 39.06
N ILE A 149 -5.19 2.91 40.03
CA ILE A 149 -5.02 1.68 40.80
C ILE A 149 -6.15 1.67 41.84
N SER A 150 -6.99 0.64 41.79
CA SER A 150 -8.15 0.49 42.67
C SER A 150 -7.70 0.37 44.13
N LYS A 151 -8.28 1.20 44.99
CA LYS A 151 -8.10 1.08 46.46
C LYS A 151 -8.71 -0.19 47.06
N THR A 152 -9.54 -0.91 46.26
CA THR A 152 -10.21 -2.16 46.66
C THR A 152 -9.41 -3.38 46.21
N THR A 153 -9.04 -3.46 44.93
CA THR A 153 -8.42 -4.66 44.35
C THR A 153 -6.90 -4.55 44.16
N GLY A 154 -6.32 -3.34 44.28
CA GLY A 154 -4.92 -3.08 43.95
C GLY A 154 -4.58 -3.19 42.47
N LYS A 155 -5.57 -3.41 41.59
CA LYS A 155 -5.39 -3.58 40.13
C LYS A 155 -5.70 -2.31 39.37
N PRO A 156 -5.12 -2.12 38.18
CA PRO A 156 -5.53 -1.07 37.26
C PRO A 156 -7.01 -1.21 36.94
N SER A 157 -7.74 -0.10 36.97
CA SER A 157 -9.18 -0.06 36.83
C SER A 157 -9.58 1.26 36.17
N PHE A 158 -10.65 1.22 35.39
CA PHE A 158 -11.27 2.42 34.85
C PHE A 158 -12.47 2.78 35.70
N VAL A 159 -12.58 4.07 36.07
CA VAL A 159 -13.69 4.58 36.87
C VAL A 159 -14.43 5.64 36.08
N ILE A 160 -15.75 5.55 36.06
CA ILE A 160 -16.67 6.57 35.57
C ILE A 160 -17.54 7.02 36.72
N SER A 161 -17.83 8.32 36.79
CA SER A 161 -18.66 8.90 37.82
C SER A 161 -19.60 9.99 37.27
N VAL A 162 -20.70 10.18 37.95
CA VAL A 162 -21.71 11.19 37.65
C VAL A 162 -22.19 11.87 38.96
N PRO A 163 -22.71 13.11 38.90
CA PRO A 163 -23.26 13.75 40.08
C PRO A 163 -24.53 13.05 40.56
N ILE A 164 -24.65 12.87 41.88
CA ILE A 164 -25.93 12.68 42.57
C ILE A 164 -26.43 14.06 42.93
N ALA A 165 -27.57 14.44 42.36
CA ALA A 165 -28.10 15.78 42.56
C ALA A 165 -29.49 15.75 43.25
N ARG A 166 -29.73 16.69 44.14
CA ARG A 166 -31.03 16.98 44.74
C ARG A 166 -31.43 18.43 44.36
N ASP A 167 -32.56 18.58 43.70
CA ASP A 167 -33.06 19.87 43.22
C ASP A 167 -32.02 20.65 42.40
N GLY A 168 -31.23 19.92 41.56
CA GLY A 168 -30.18 20.49 40.72
C GLY A 168 -28.84 20.76 41.43
N VAL A 169 -28.75 20.57 42.73
CA VAL A 169 -27.51 20.77 43.51
C VAL A 169 -26.82 19.42 43.74
N PRO A 170 -25.53 19.27 43.40
CA PRO A 170 -24.76 18.06 43.66
C PRO A 170 -24.68 17.81 45.20
N VAL A 171 -25.20 16.65 45.64
CA VAL A 171 -25.14 16.17 47.03
C VAL A 171 -24.14 15.01 47.20
N GLY A 172 -23.56 14.53 46.10
CA GLY A 172 -22.57 13.48 46.12
C GLY A 172 -22.20 13.02 44.69
N VAL A 173 -21.44 11.95 44.60
CA VAL A 173 -20.94 11.36 43.36
C VAL A 173 -21.30 9.89 43.33
N LEU A 174 -21.95 9.42 42.29
CA LEU A 174 -22.09 7.99 42.00
C LEU A 174 -21.00 7.55 41.05
N ALA A 175 -20.24 6.53 41.41
CA ALA A 175 -19.14 6.00 40.59
C ALA A 175 -19.22 4.49 40.46
N ILE A 176 -18.74 3.98 39.30
CA ILE A 176 -18.45 2.57 39.08
C ILE A 176 -16.98 2.40 38.74
N ALA A 177 -16.36 1.40 39.35
CA ALA A 177 -15.02 0.94 38.97
C ALA A 177 -15.14 -0.39 38.20
N MET A 178 -14.50 -0.43 37.06
CA MET A 178 -14.68 -1.46 36.07
C MET A 178 -13.36 -2.14 35.71
N ASP A 179 -13.44 -3.43 35.41
CA ASP A 179 -12.45 -4.11 34.63
C ASP A 179 -12.64 -3.78 33.14
N ILE A 180 -11.56 -3.39 32.48
CA ILE A 180 -11.56 -3.05 31.07
C ILE A 180 -11.07 -4.21 30.20
N GLU A 181 -10.95 -5.41 30.77
CA GLU A 181 -10.44 -6.57 30.03
C GLU A 181 -11.30 -6.87 28.80
N ASP A 182 -12.62 -6.77 28.92
CA ASP A 182 -13.54 -6.96 27.79
C ASP A 182 -13.36 -5.90 26.70
N LEU A 183 -13.23 -4.63 27.09
CA LEU A 183 -12.93 -3.54 26.17
C LEU A 183 -11.59 -3.76 25.49
N THR A 184 -10.55 -4.05 26.28
CA THR A 184 -9.21 -4.35 25.79
C THR A 184 -9.24 -5.52 24.80
N ARG A 185 -9.90 -6.60 25.14
CA ARG A 185 -10.04 -7.78 24.28
C ARG A 185 -10.74 -7.46 22.96
N LYS A 186 -11.79 -6.66 22.97
CA LYS A 186 -12.52 -6.23 21.76
C LYS A 186 -11.65 -5.35 20.86
N VAL A 187 -10.95 -4.36 21.42
CA VAL A 187 -10.05 -3.47 20.67
C VAL A 187 -8.84 -4.25 20.12
N THR A 188 -8.21 -5.08 20.95
CA THR A 188 -7.01 -5.83 20.55
C THR A 188 -7.31 -7.07 19.67
N ALA A 189 -8.58 -7.49 19.59
CA ALA A 189 -9.02 -8.52 18.64
C ALA A 189 -9.03 -8.01 17.19
N VAL A 190 -9.05 -6.70 16.99
CA VAL A 190 -8.97 -6.10 15.66
C VAL A 190 -7.57 -6.35 15.08
N ARG A 191 -7.51 -7.12 14.00
CA ARG A 191 -6.28 -7.51 13.32
C ARG A 191 -6.37 -7.21 11.83
N PHE A 192 -5.24 -6.79 11.26
CA PHE A 192 -5.09 -6.53 9.82
C PHE A 192 -3.89 -7.30 9.30
N GLY A 193 -4.11 -8.30 8.46
CA GLY A 193 -3.02 -9.17 8.03
C GLY A 193 -2.30 -9.84 9.20
N GLN A 194 -0.99 -9.90 9.15
CA GLN A 194 -0.16 -10.52 10.18
C GLN A 194 0.40 -9.52 11.20
N THR A 195 0.75 -8.30 10.74
CA THR A 195 1.39 -7.28 11.59
C THR A 195 0.43 -6.22 12.11
N GLY A 196 -0.76 -6.11 11.48
CA GLY A 196 -1.71 -5.06 11.80
C GLY A 196 -2.48 -5.32 13.09
N TYR A 197 -2.66 -4.26 13.89
CA TYR A 197 -3.41 -4.30 15.15
C TYR A 197 -4.02 -2.93 15.46
N ALA A 198 -4.95 -2.92 16.41
CA ALA A 198 -5.52 -1.69 16.95
C ALA A 198 -5.16 -1.53 18.43
N PHE A 199 -5.10 -0.27 18.86
CA PHE A 199 -4.97 0.10 20.26
C PHE A 199 -5.77 1.37 20.57
N LEU A 200 -6.02 1.61 21.86
CA LEU A 200 -6.80 2.73 22.35
C LEU A 200 -6.02 3.45 23.46
N VAL A 201 -5.97 4.76 23.39
CA VAL A 201 -5.40 5.63 24.44
C VAL A 201 -6.43 6.66 24.90
N ASP A 202 -6.29 7.12 26.13
CA ASP A 202 -7.09 8.22 26.66
C ASP A 202 -6.59 9.61 26.15
N ASP A 203 -7.26 10.67 26.57
CA ASP A 203 -6.91 12.06 26.23
C ASP A 203 -5.55 12.53 26.76
N SER A 204 -4.99 11.83 27.73
CA SER A 204 -3.65 12.06 28.27
C SER A 204 -2.59 11.18 27.63
N GLY A 205 -2.98 10.27 26.70
CA GLY A 205 -2.11 9.31 26.05
C GLY A 205 -1.83 8.04 26.86
N ASN A 206 -2.54 7.83 27.98
CA ASN A 206 -2.40 6.58 28.72
C ASN A 206 -3.07 5.44 27.96
N VAL A 207 -2.43 4.28 27.96
CA VAL A 207 -2.93 3.09 27.29
C VAL A 207 -4.18 2.56 27.97
N VAL A 208 -5.30 2.56 27.23
CA VAL A 208 -6.56 1.94 27.61
C VAL A 208 -6.60 0.49 27.17
N ALA A 209 -6.25 0.24 25.92
CA ALA A 209 -6.20 -1.09 25.32
C ALA A 209 -5.03 -1.20 24.36
N HIS A 210 -4.15 -2.18 24.58
CA HIS A 210 -3.01 -2.46 23.69
C HIS A 210 -2.58 -3.93 23.88
N THR A 211 -2.02 -4.52 22.82
CA THR A 211 -1.55 -5.92 22.87
C THR A 211 -0.31 -6.12 23.75
N SER A 212 0.57 -5.13 23.80
CA SER A 212 1.87 -5.25 24.50
C SER A 212 2.33 -3.99 25.24
N ALA A 213 1.97 -2.78 24.76
CA ALA A 213 2.43 -1.53 25.38
C ALA A 213 1.71 -1.27 26.70
N ARG A 214 2.48 -0.86 27.71
CA ARG A 214 2.00 -0.43 29.03
C ARG A 214 2.42 1.01 29.36
N GLN A 215 3.13 1.66 28.44
CA GLN A 215 3.65 3.02 28.60
C GLN A 215 2.67 4.03 28.01
N ASN A 216 2.82 5.31 28.44
CA ASN A 216 2.07 6.40 27.85
C ASN A 216 2.48 6.60 26.38
N LEU A 217 1.50 6.70 25.48
CA LEU A 217 1.67 6.83 24.03
C LEU A 217 1.33 8.24 23.52
N ARG A 218 1.37 9.26 24.39
CA ARG A 218 1.05 10.65 24.02
C ARG A 218 1.92 11.18 22.87
N THR A 219 3.17 10.74 22.78
CA THR A 219 4.11 11.12 21.72
C THR A 219 4.07 10.22 20.49
N HIS A 220 3.21 9.20 20.48
CA HIS A 220 3.08 8.30 19.34
C HIS A 220 2.58 9.08 18.12
N PRO A 221 3.23 8.98 16.92
CA PRO A 221 2.95 9.83 15.77
C PRO A 221 1.47 9.84 15.34
N ALA A 222 0.81 8.68 15.36
CA ALA A 222 -0.61 8.58 15.01
C ALA A 222 -1.53 9.23 16.05
N VAL A 223 -1.18 9.19 17.34
CA VAL A 223 -1.93 9.86 18.43
C VAL A 223 -1.79 11.37 18.30
N VAL A 224 -0.57 11.86 18.05
CA VAL A 224 -0.30 13.28 17.81
C VAL A 224 -1.07 13.76 16.58
N ALA A 225 -1.04 13.04 15.48
CA ALA A 225 -1.77 13.41 14.27
C ALA A 225 -3.29 13.46 14.50
N ALA A 226 -3.86 12.52 15.25
CA ALA A 226 -5.28 12.54 15.59
C ALA A 226 -5.68 13.72 16.49
N SER A 227 -4.75 14.26 17.29
CA SER A 227 -5.03 15.42 18.13
C SER A 227 -5.13 16.74 17.35
N THR A 228 -4.63 16.80 16.11
CA THR A 228 -4.61 18.00 15.26
C THR A 228 -5.80 18.10 14.31
N VAL A 229 -6.64 17.06 14.23
CA VAL A 229 -7.84 17.04 13.37
C VAL A 229 -9.11 17.11 14.22
N GLU A 230 -10.22 17.49 13.58
CA GLU A 230 -11.52 17.56 14.26
C GLU A 230 -11.98 16.18 14.75
N PRO A 231 -12.68 16.13 15.91
CA PRO A 231 -13.27 14.90 16.40
C PRO A 231 -14.17 14.23 15.33
N GLY A 232 -14.09 12.92 15.22
CA GLY A 232 -14.85 12.18 14.21
C GLY A 232 -14.19 12.10 12.84
N THR A 233 -13.07 12.83 12.60
CA THR A 233 -12.28 12.72 11.38
C THR A 233 -11.15 11.71 11.57
N SER A 234 -10.92 10.85 10.57
CA SER A 234 -9.78 9.92 10.56
C SER A 234 -8.51 10.63 10.11
N SER A 235 -7.41 10.43 10.83
CA SER A 235 -6.08 10.92 10.50
C SER A 235 -5.22 9.78 9.98
N ARG A 236 -4.67 9.93 8.76
CA ARG A 236 -3.69 8.99 8.19
C ARG A 236 -2.28 9.46 8.49
N THR A 237 -1.45 8.57 9.00
CA THR A 237 -0.04 8.85 9.31
C THR A 237 0.84 7.70 8.84
N VAL A 238 2.00 8.04 8.26
CA VAL A 238 3.06 7.07 7.93
C VAL A 238 4.30 7.48 8.69
N PHE A 239 4.90 6.56 9.43
CA PHE A 239 6.06 6.81 10.28
C PHE A 239 6.93 5.55 10.40
N THR A 240 8.12 5.69 10.99
CA THR A 240 9.02 4.55 11.24
C THR A 240 8.98 4.17 12.70
N GLU A 241 8.70 2.90 12.98
CA GLU A 241 8.68 2.32 14.32
C GLU A 241 9.49 1.02 14.32
N HIS A 242 10.43 0.87 15.26
CA HIS A 242 11.31 -0.30 15.36
C HIS A 242 12.03 -0.70 14.05
N GLY A 243 12.37 0.28 13.22
CA GLY A 243 13.03 0.05 11.93
C GLY A 243 12.12 -0.33 10.77
N HIS A 244 10.80 -0.40 10.99
CA HIS A 244 9.79 -0.66 9.97
C HIS A 244 8.96 0.58 9.68
N THR A 245 8.62 0.81 8.41
CA THR A 245 7.63 1.81 8.04
C THR A 245 6.25 1.29 8.36
N VAL A 246 5.46 2.08 9.09
CA VAL A 246 4.11 1.76 9.55
C VAL A 246 3.13 2.75 8.95
N ILE A 247 1.99 2.26 8.48
CA ILE A 247 0.83 3.07 8.13
C ILE A 247 -0.21 2.94 9.22
N ALA A 248 -0.72 4.06 9.70
CA ALA A 248 -1.71 4.12 10.76
C ALA A 248 -2.88 5.03 10.39
N TYR A 249 -4.06 4.64 10.81
CA TYR A 249 -5.28 5.45 10.83
C TYR A 249 -5.71 5.63 12.28
N ALA A 250 -5.87 6.88 12.69
CA ALA A 250 -6.27 7.22 14.03
C ALA A 250 -7.56 8.02 14.00
N ARG A 251 -8.46 7.74 14.94
CA ARG A 251 -9.75 8.44 15.09
C ARG A 251 -10.07 8.66 16.56
N ARG A 252 -10.65 9.81 16.86
CA ARG A 252 -11.08 10.15 18.23
C ARG A 252 -12.49 9.66 18.47
N THR A 253 -12.74 9.13 19.68
CA THR A 253 -14.07 8.85 20.21
C THR A 253 -14.75 10.14 20.65
N ASP A 254 -16.06 10.09 20.89
CA ASP A 254 -16.86 11.23 21.40
C ASP A 254 -16.33 11.74 22.73
N GLU A 255 -15.75 10.86 23.52
CA GLU A 255 -15.17 11.18 24.82
C GLU A 255 -13.70 11.63 24.74
N GLY A 256 -13.13 11.80 23.54
CA GLY A 256 -11.78 12.29 23.31
C GLY A 256 -10.68 11.25 23.38
N TRP A 257 -10.99 9.96 23.55
CA TRP A 257 -10.01 8.90 23.43
C TRP A 257 -9.59 8.74 21.97
N THR A 258 -8.37 8.24 21.74
CA THR A 258 -7.86 8.02 20.40
C THR A 258 -7.68 6.53 20.15
N LEU A 259 -8.42 6.02 19.16
CA LEU A 259 -8.20 4.69 18.62
C LEU A 259 -7.26 4.79 17.42
N VAL A 260 -6.26 3.92 17.40
CA VAL A 260 -5.28 3.80 16.31
C VAL A 260 -5.35 2.39 15.76
N ALA A 261 -5.52 2.29 14.44
CA ALA A 261 -5.36 1.06 13.66
C ALA A 261 -4.11 1.19 12.81
N GLN A 262 -3.15 0.30 12.98
CA GLN A 262 -1.86 0.37 12.27
C GLN A 262 -1.41 -0.97 11.73
N GLN A 263 -0.61 -0.93 10.64
CA GLN A 263 -0.05 -2.09 9.96
C GLN A 263 1.31 -1.74 9.37
N ASN A 264 2.19 -2.74 9.22
CA ASN A 264 3.45 -2.58 8.49
C ASN A 264 3.15 -2.19 7.03
N TYR A 265 3.80 -1.12 6.55
CA TYR A 265 3.63 -0.59 5.21
C TYR A 265 4.00 -1.63 4.13
N ASP A 266 5.11 -2.34 4.33
CA ASP A 266 5.59 -3.35 3.38
C ASP A 266 4.62 -4.52 3.23
N GLU A 267 3.93 -4.90 4.30
CA GLU A 267 2.88 -5.91 4.27
C GLU A 267 1.62 -5.38 3.58
N ALA A 268 1.18 -4.18 3.95
CA ALA A 268 -0.01 -3.57 3.37
C ALA A 268 0.09 -3.42 1.85
N TYR A 269 1.30 -3.10 1.34
CA TYR A 269 1.58 -2.91 -0.08
C TYR A 269 2.24 -4.13 -0.76
N ALA A 270 2.37 -5.27 -0.09
CA ALA A 270 2.95 -6.50 -0.66
C ALA A 270 2.26 -6.95 -1.98
N PRO A 271 0.91 -6.91 -2.12
CA PRO A 271 0.25 -7.30 -3.35
C PRO A 271 0.70 -6.47 -4.57
N LEU A 272 0.92 -5.15 -4.36
CA LEU A 272 1.41 -4.27 -5.43
C LEU A 272 2.84 -4.62 -5.85
N ARG A 273 3.70 -4.91 -4.88
CA ARG A 273 5.09 -5.29 -5.15
C ARG A 273 5.17 -6.60 -5.94
N ASP A 274 4.34 -7.58 -5.59
CA ASP A 274 4.30 -8.86 -6.28
C ASP A 274 3.73 -8.73 -7.70
N ALA A 275 2.68 -7.95 -7.89
CA ALA A 275 2.15 -7.62 -9.21
C ALA A 275 3.18 -6.91 -10.08
N ASN A 276 3.88 -5.92 -9.53
CA ASN A 276 4.92 -5.18 -10.23
C ASN A 276 6.11 -6.08 -10.62
N ARG A 277 6.54 -6.98 -9.73
CA ARG A 277 7.59 -7.97 -10.05
C ARG A 277 7.21 -8.86 -11.22
N ASN A 278 5.97 -9.37 -11.25
CA ASN A 278 5.48 -10.21 -12.31
C ASN A 278 5.41 -9.43 -13.65
N ALA A 279 4.96 -8.19 -13.62
CA ALA A 279 4.93 -7.32 -14.80
C ALA A 279 6.34 -7.04 -15.35
N LEU A 280 7.35 -6.81 -14.47
CA LEU A 280 8.74 -6.64 -14.89
C LEU A 280 9.34 -7.92 -15.51
N ILE A 281 9.00 -9.10 -14.98
CA ILE A 281 9.41 -10.38 -15.57
C ILE A 281 8.82 -10.54 -16.97
N LEU A 282 7.54 -10.22 -17.15
CA LEU A 282 6.89 -10.27 -18.47
C LEU A 282 7.51 -9.27 -19.45
N LEU A 283 7.84 -8.07 -19.00
CA LEU A 283 8.52 -7.07 -19.82
C LEU A 283 9.91 -7.57 -20.26
N ALA A 284 10.70 -8.12 -19.36
CA ALA A 284 12.00 -8.70 -19.67
C ALA A 284 11.90 -9.87 -20.66
N ALA A 285 10.93 -10.76 -20.46
CA ALA A 285 10.66 -11.87 -21.41
C ALA A 285 10.29 -11.34 -22.80
N SER A 286 9.49 -10.27 -22.88
CA SER A 286 9.12 -9.63 -24.14
C SER A 286 10.33 -9.04 -24.87
N VAL A 287 11.26 -8.41 -24.15
CA VAL A 287 12.51 -7.89 -24.73
C VAL A 287 13.35 -9.01 -25.34
N ILE A 288 13.50 -10.13 -24.61
CA ILE A 288 14.22 -11.32 -25.08
C ILE A 288 13.53 -11.89 -26.32
N PHE A 289 12.21 -12.02 -26.30
CA PHE A 289 11.43 -12.52 -27.43
C PHE A 289 11.60 -11.65 -28.69
N VAL A 290 11.53 -10.31 -28.54
CA VAL A 290 11.80 -9.38 -29.65
C VAL A 290 13.21 -9.58 -30.21
N GLY A 291 14.21 -9.74 -29.33
CA GLY A 291 15.59 -10.02 -29.74
C GLY A 291 15.73 -11.30 -30.58
N ILE A 292 15.08 -12.37 -30.15
CA ILE A 292 15.07 -13.65 -30.87
C ILE A 292 14.40 -13.51 -32.26
N VAL A 293 13.21 -12.90 -32.31
CA VAL A 293 12.47 -12.68 -33.55
C VAL A 293 13.27 -11.79 -34.51
N ALA A 294 13.82 -10.71 -34.01
CA ALA A 294 14.62 -9.77 -34.80
C ALA A 294 15.89 -10.45 -35.38
N SER A 295 16.55 -11.28 -34.56
CA SER A 295 17.71 -12.09 -35.02
C SER A 295 17.32 -13.09 -36.10
N ALA A 296 16.19 -13.80 -35.91
CA ALA A 296 15.68 -14.75 -36.91
C ALA A 296 15.28 -14.06 -38.22
N LEU A 297 14.62 -12.91 -38.18
CA LEU A 297 14.31 -12.13 -39.37
C LEU A 297 15.58 -11.60 -40.04
N GLY A 298 16.54 -11.16 -39.24
CA GLY A 298 17.84 -10.71 -39.74
C GLY A 298 18.57 -11.78 -40.55
N SER A 299 18.64 -12.99 -40.02
CA SER A 299 19.30 -14.10 -40.69
C SER A 299 18.53 -14.59 -41.94
N ARG A 300 17.19 -14.59 -41.87
CA ARG A 300 16.37 -15.12 -42.97
C ARG A 300 16.09 -14.14 -44.11
N LEU A 301 16.06 -12.84 -43.83
CA LEU A 301 15.72 -11.79 -44.80
C LEU A 301 16.88 -10.86 -45.13
N THR A 302 17.52 -10.29 -44.13
CA THR A 302 18.52 -9.22 -44.35
C THR A 302 19.84 -9.75 -44.89
N HIS A 303 20.31 -10.88 -44.38
CA HIS A 303 21.58 -11.47 -44.81
C HIS A 303 21.55 -11.93 -46.29
N PRO A 304 20.55 -12.69 -46.77
CA PRO A 304 20.46 -13.07 -48.18
C PRO A 304 20.33 -11.87 -49.12
N ILE A 305 19.51 -10.86 -48.76
CA ILE A 305 19.38 -9.65 -49.63
C ILE A 305 20.71 -8.93 -49.74
N ARG A 306 21.49 -8.81 -48.67
CA ARG A 306 22.80 -8.18 -48.67
C ARG A 306 23.77 -8.97 -49.56
N ASN A 307 23.77 -10.30 -49.44
CA ASN A 307 24.58 -11.18 -50.26
C ASN A 307 24.28 -11.01 -51.76
N LEU A 308 22.97 -11.01 -52.13
CA LEU A 308 22.56 -10.78 -53.52
C LEU A 308 22.95 -9.36 -54.01
N THR A 309 22.92 -8.36 -53.14
CA THR A 309 23.37 -6.99 -53.49
C THR A 309 24.86 -6.95 -53.79
N ASP A 310 25.69 -7.61 -52.96
CA ASP A 310 27.12 -7.70 -53.13
C ASP A 310 27.47 -8.48 -54.43
N ILE A 311 26.77 -9.59 -54.70
CA ILE A 311 26.93 -10.35 -55.97
C ILE A 311 26.55 -9.52 -57.18
N ALA A 312 25.44 -8.74 -57.13
CA ALA A 312 25.05 -7.86 -58.22
C ALA A 312 26.10 -6.77 -58.48
N ASP A 313 26.75 -6.24 -57.45
CA ASP A 313 27.84 -5.28 -57.56
C ASP A 313 29.10 -5.93 -58.21
N HIS A 314 29.45 -7.17 -57.85
CA HIS A 314 30.50 -7.94 -58.50
C HIS A 314 30.21 -8.19 -59.99
N ILE A 315 28.98 -8.59 -60.35
CA ILE A 315 28.57 -8.79 -61.74
C ILE A 315 28.70 -7.47 -62.54
N SER A 316 28.34 -6.31 -61.94
CA SER A 316 28.46 -5.00 -62.58
C SER A 316 29.91 -4.62 -62.91
N ARG A 317 30.90 -5.15 -62.18
CA ARG A 317 32.32 -4.96 -62.38
C ARG A 317 32.95 -6.02 -63.34
N GLY A 318 32.11 -6.94 -63.81
CA GLY A 318 32.57 -8.00 -64.69
C GLY A 318 33.14 -9.24 -63.99
N GLU A 319 32.98 -9.31 -62.66
CA GLU A 319 33.39 -10.46 -61.84
C GLU A 319 32.27 -11.51 -61.79
N LEU A 320 32.31 -12.48 -62.69
CA LEU A 320 31.23 -13.45 -62.87
C LEU A 320 31.42 -14.77 -62.09
N GLY A 321 32.43 -14.85 -61.20
CA GLY A 321 32.78 -16.12 -60.52
C GLY A 321 31.90 -16.41 -59.26
N ALA A 322 31.11 -15.43 -58.78
CA ALA A 322 30.34 -15.63 -57.57
C ALA A 322 29.18 -16.62 -57.74
N GLU A 323 29.04 -17.56 -56.84
CA GLU A 323 27.92 -18.51 -56.79
C GLU A 323 26.73 -17.90 -56.08
N ILE A 324 25.51 -18.10 -56.63
CA ILE A 324 24.27 -17.55 -56.06
C ILE A 324 23.52 -18.70 -55.37
N THR A 325 23.76 -18.90 -54.08
CA THR A 325 23.16 -19.99 -53.30
C THR A 325 21.66 -19.80 -53.06
N GLU A 326 21.17 -18.60 -53.14
CA GLU A 326 19.78 -18.21 -52.88
C GLU A 326 18.81 -18.63 -54.00
N VAL A 327 19.27 -19.11 -55.15
CA VAL A 327 18.41 -19.58 -56.28
C VAL A 327 17.51 -20.76 -55.88
N HIS A 328 17.89 -21.52 -54.86
CA HIS A 328 17.15 -22.68 -54.38
C HIS A 328 15.99 -22.29 -53.42
N ARG A 329 15.86 -21.01 -53.05
CA ARG A 329 14.74 -20.56 -52.21
C ARG A 329 13.44 -20.51 -53.02
N SER A 330 12.32 -20.75 -52.30
CA SER A 330 10.96 -20.75 -52.90
C SER A 330 10.18 -19.45 -52.63
N ASP A 331 10.80 -18.45 -51.99
CA ASP A 331 10.23 -17.15 -51.65
C ASP A 331 10.63 -16.05 -52.65
N GLU A 332 10.23 -14.78 -52.38
CA GLU A 332 10.53 -13.64 -53.23
C GLU A 332 12.04 -13.39 -53.37
N ILE A 333 12.82 -13.74 -52.35
CA ILE A 333 14.30 -13.66 -52.39
C ILE A 333 14.85 -14.65 -53.39
N GLY A 334 14.29 -15.87 -53.44
CA GLY A 334 14.64 -16.87 -54.47
C GLY A 334 14.26 -16.42 -55.88
N GLY A 335 13.13 -15.71 -56.03
CA GLY A 335 12.74 -15.05 -57.27
C GLY A 335 13.77 -14.01 -57.75
N LEU A 336 14.21 -13.17 -56.82
CA LEU A 336 15.27 -12.16 -57.08
C LEU A 336 16.61 -12.81 -57.43
N ALA A 337 17.01 -13.86 -56.70
CA ALA A 337 18.24 -14.61 -56.96
C ALA A 337 18.28 -15.22 -58.38
N LYS A 338 17.16 -15.81 -58.82
CA LYS A 338 17.01 -16.33 -60.20
C LYS A 338 17.09 -15.25 -61.27
N ALA A 339 16.57 -14.03 -60.99
CA ALA A 339 16.66 -12.89 -61.89
C ALA A 339 18.11 -12.38 -62.02
N ILE A 340 18.85 -12.30 -60.89
CA ILE A 340 20.27 -11.92 -60.87
C ILE A 340 21.13 -13.00 -61.59
N ASP A 341 20.81 -14.27 -61.43
CA ASP A 341 21.54 -15.35 -62.09
C ASP A 341 21.34 -15.30 -63.63
N ARG A 342 20.12 -15.03 -64.12
CA ARG A 342 19.87 -14.78 -65.56
C ARG A 342 20.64 -13.56 -66.08
N LEU A 343 20.72 -12.47 -65.29
CA LEU A 343 21.50 -11.30 -65.63
C LEU A 343 23.00 -11.62 -65.73
N LYS A 344 23.55 -12.37 -64.78
CA LYS A 344 24.92 -12.88 -64.78
C LYS A 344 25.22 -13.67 -66.09
N ALA A 345 24.32 -14.61 -66.45
CA ALA A 345 24.47 -15.39 -67.69
C ALA A 345 24.49 -14.49 -68.96
N SER A 346 23.57 -13.45 -68.95
CA SER A 346 23.51 -12.53 -70.10
C SER A 346 24.77 -11.67 -70.23
N VAL A 347 25.31 -11.21 -69.12
CA VAL A 347 26.56 -10.43 -69.10
C VAL A 347 27.75 -11.30 -69.52
N ALA A 348 27.79 -12.55 -69.06
CA ALA A 348 28.83 -13.50 -69.47
C ALA A 348 28.88 -13.70 -71.03
N VAL A 349 27.71 -13.90 -71.64
CA VAL A 349 27.59 -14.01 -73.09
C VAL A 349 28.03 -12.75 -73.83
N ALA A 350 27.62 -11.56 -73.30
CA ALA A 350 28.01 -10.29 -73.89
C ALA A 350 29.54 -10.03 -73.82
N MET A 351 30.14 -10.36 -72.66
CA MET A 351 31.61 -10.23 -72.49
C MET A 351 32.37 -11.17 -73.37
N LYS A 352 31.90 -12.42 -73.54
CA LYS A 352 32.49 -13.40 -74.45
C LYS A 352 32.46 -12.88 -75.90
N ARG A 353 31.30 -12.38 -76.37
CA ARG A 353 31.19 -11.82 -77.73
C ARG A 353 32.09 -10.61 -77.97
N LEU A 354 32.24 -9.73 -76.96
CA LEU A 354 33.18 -8.58 -77.04
C LEU A 354 34.64 -9.08 -77.09
N GLY A 355 34.98 -10.08 -76.30
CA GLY A 355 36.28 -10.74 -76.34
C GLY A 355 36.62 -11.33 -77.71
N ASP A 356 35.70 -12.14 -78.28
CA ASP A 356 35.84 -12.76 -79.59
C ASP A 356 35.92 -11.70 -80.72
N ALA A 357 35.13 -10.60 -80.63
CA ALA A 357 35.22 -9.51 -81.60
C ALA A 357 36.55 -8.73 -81.55
N ARG A 358 37.11 -8.57 -80.33
CA ARG A 358 38.46 -7.98 -80.18
C ARG A 358 39.56 -8.90 -80.68
N ALA A 359 39.46 -10.16 -80.45
CA ALA A 359 40.43 -11.13 -80.95
C ALA A 359 40.43 -11.18 -82.49
N SER A 360 39.26 -11.15 -83.15
CA SER A 360 39.14 -11.12 -84.63
C SER A 360 39.61 -9.79 -85.23
N SER A 361 39.47 -8.66 -84.58
CA SER A 361 39.99 -7.35 -85.05
C SER A 361 41.52 -7.24 -84.84
N GLY A 362 42.06 -7.86 -83.79
CA GLY A 362 43.53 -7.94 -83.60
C GLY A 362 44.29 -8.75 -84.60
N THR A 363 43.69 -9.83 -85.15
CA THR A 363 44.27 -10.66 -86.19
C THR A 363 44.23 -10.05 -87.57
N ALA A 364 43.29 -9.14 -87.88
CA ALA A 364 43.26 -8.40 -89.11
C ALA A 364 44.31 -7.26 -89.23
N GLY A 365 44.76 -6.73 -88.05
CA GLY A 365 45.81 -5.72 -88.05
C GLY A 365 47.27 -6.22 -88.27
N THR A 366 47.52 -7.51 -88.04
CA THR A 366 48.88 -8.12 -88.20
C THR A 366 49.18 -8.61 -89.58
N ALA A 367 48.16 -8.71 -90.50
CA ALA A 367 48.32 -9.18 -91.86
C ALA A 367 48.70 -8.09 -92.90
N LEU A 368 48.87 -6.83 -92.50
CA LEU A 368 49.17 -5.70 -93.42
C LEU A 368 50.60 -5.09 -93.27
N THR A 369 51.53 -5.72 -92.51
CA THR A 369 52.93 -5.23 -92.34
C THR A 369 54.01 -6.18 -92.82
N HIS A 370 53.74 -7.20 -93.74
CA HIS A 370 54.79 -7.93 -94.44
C HIS A 370 54.50 -7.95 -95.95
N GLY A 371 54.84 -6.79 -96.62
CA GLY A 371 54.81 -6.67 -98.07
C GLY A 371 55.50 -5.37 -98.48
N ARG A 372 56.81 -5.29 -98.15
CA ARG A 372 57.84 -4.67 -99.04
C ARG A 372 59.23 -4.78 -98.41
#